data_6f2bd330a39adfcf39e980be78f78d6f
#
_entry.id   6f2bd330a39adfcf39e980be78f78d6f
#
_cell.length_a   1.000
_cell.length_b   1.000
_cell.length_c   1.000
_cell.angle_alpha   90.00
_cell.angle_beta   90.00
_cell.angle_gamma   90.00
#
_symmetry.space_group_name_H-M   'P 1'
#
loop_
_entity.id
_entity.type
_entity.pdbx_description
1 polymer ?
#
loop_
_entity_poly.entity_id
_entity_poly.type
_entity_poly.pdbx_seq_one_letter_code
_entity_poly.pdbx_strand_id
1 'polypeptide(L)'
;MIPQSFIQDLLHRVDIVDVVDRYVKLKRAGANYAACCPFHNEKTPSFTVSPSKQFYHCFGCGAHGTAIGFVMEYNGLGFVDAVKQLAQNAGMQVPEIRSEELQRKSEAGEDLHAVLLKAAQFYRAQLKDATHAIDYLRKRGMSGDIAKRFGVGYAPDGWQNLAAAFPEYASKALVAAGLVKENEEGRRYDVFRDRIMFPIVDVRGNVIGFGGRVLAGEDADPAKGAGADSASRNSPKYLNSPETPIFEKGRELYGLYQARRAIREAGRVVVVEGYMDVVALAQHGIEYAVATLGTATTPLHVQKLLRQADEIVFCFDGDDAGRRAAWRALENSLAQLVDGKQVRFLFLPQGEDPDTYVRSGGKAAFAALLAGTLPLSKFLLQGLAHRADLPTAEGRATFLHQAKPLLRQIKANALRMQIVREVAEMARMAPDEVERLCELIPLASKTQPPEGRSPRPLPQPLSRRLLRILLGNPGLAVAISEDQRTLLDSDSELAPVADLVDLLRASKTASLAALFEATRDSVYARVYEDVGGEILAAAGNDDAALADLNGTFAQLELRRVESEYARLSTTGVGDEHERLRFQEISRRLAELKGAAGVIVRPPL
;
A
#
# COMPACT_ATOMS: atom_id res chain seq x y z
N MET A 1 12.00 17.41 2.48
CA MET A 1 11.81 16.36 3.53
C MET A 1 11.32 17.08 4.78
N ILE A 2 10.30 16.57 5.49
CA ILE A 2 9.81 17.20 6.72
C ILE A 2 10.82 16.89 7.84
N PRO A 3 11.28 17.90 8.64
CA PRO A 3 12.22 17.66 9.73
C PRO A 3 11.62 16.72 10.78
N GLN A 4 12.45 15.81 11.29
CA GLN A 4 12.02 14.87 12.34
C GLN A 4 11.57 15.60 13.62
N SER A 5 12.22 16.73 13.96
CA SER A 5 11.80 17.58 15.07
C SER A 5 10.38 18.11 14.91
N PHE A 6 10.00 18.52 13.70
CA PHE A 6 8.64 18.96 13.42
C PHE A 6 7.60 17.84 13.58
N ILE A 7 7.93 16.62 13.15
CA ILE A 7 7.05 15.46 13.31
C ILE A 7 6.83 15.19 14.80
N GLN A 8 7.88 15.29 15.61
CA GLN A 8 7.78 15.16 17.07
C GLN A 8 6.91 16.25 17.69
N ASP A 9 7.11 17.52 17.30
CA ASP A 9 6.30 18.66 17.77
C ASP A 9 4.83 18.50 17.38
N LEU A 10 4.56 18.02 16.17
CA LEU A 10 3.20 17.74 15.70
C LEU A 10 2.54 16.65 16.54
N LEU A 11 3.23 15.53 16.77
CA LEU A 11 2.72 14.42 17.58
C LEU A 11 2.52 14.80 19.07
N HIS A 12 3.29 15.76 19.60
CA HIS A 12 3.06 16.30 20.94
C HIS A 12 1.83 17.23 21.01
N ARG A 13 1.48 17.91 19.92
CA ARG A 13 0.32 18.82 19.88
C ARG A 13 -0.99 18.15 19.51
N VAL A 14 -0.93 17.04 18.84
CA VAL A 14 -2.09 16.32 18.33
C VAL A 14 -2.40 15.15 19.25
N ASP A 15 -3.60 15.13 19.86
CA ASP A 15 -4.07 13.96 20.59
C ASP A 15 -4.69 12.95 19.61
N ILE A 16 -4.20 11.70 19.63
CA ILE A 16 -4.70 10.63 18.77
C ILE A 16 -6.19 10.37 19.00
N VAL A 17 -6.68 10.52 20.25
CA VAL A 17 -8.11 10.33 20.57
C VAL A 17 -8.94 11.35 19.82
N ASP A 18 -8.54 12.63 19.83
CA ASP A 18 -9.24 13.71 19.11
C ASP A 18 -9.20 13.50 17.59
N VAL A 19 -8.08 12.99 17.08
CA VAL A 19 -7.94 12.69 15.64
C VAL A 19 -8.86 11.57 15.23
N VAL A 20 -8.85 10.46 15.97
CA VAL A 20 -9.66 9.28 15.65
C VAL A 20 -11.15 9.53 15.84
N ASP A 21 -11.55 10.23 16.91
CA ASP A 21 -12.98 10.49 17.22
C ASP A 21 -13.71 11.31 16.15
N ARG A 22 -12.96 12.09 15.35
CA ARG A 22 -13.53 12.79 14.17
C ARG A 22 -14.04 11.85 13.10
N TYR A 23 -13.51 10.63 13.03
CA TYR A 23 -13.82 9.64 12.00
C TYR A 23 -14.60 8.44 12.56
N VAL A 24 -14.29 8.04 13.80
CA VAL A 24 -14.85 6.85 14.46
C VAL A 24 -15.21 7.22 15.88
N LYS A 25 -16.50 7.07 16.24
CA LYS A 25 -16.97 7.39 17.60
C LYS A 25 -16.33 6.47 18.63
N LEU A 26 -15.47 7.05 19.45
CA LEU A 26 -14.75 6.36 20.50
C LEU A 26 -15.59 6.30 21.80
N LYS A 27 -15.50 5.17 22.50
CA LYS A 27 -16.10 4.98 23.83
C LYS A 27 -14.99 4.69 24.82
N ARG A 28 -15.06 5.29 26.00
CA ARG A 28 -14.06 5.05 27.07
C ARG A 28 -14.12 3.61 27.54
N ALA A 29 -12.96 2.95 27.60
CA ALA A 29 -12.77 1.57 28.06
C ALA A 29 -11.57 1.52 29.02
N GLY A 30 -11.82 1.77 30.30
CA GLY A 30 -10.75 1.90 31.31
C GLY A 30 -9.86 3.11 31.09
N ALA A 31 -8.55 2.88 30.98
CA ALA A 31 -7.53 3.90 30.67
C ALA A 31 -7.45 4.24 29.17
N ASN A 32 -8.05 3.44 28.30
CA ASN A 32 -8.04 3.58 26.85
C ASN A 32 -9.43 3.90 26.32
N TYR A 33 -9.52 4.08 24.99
CA TYR A 33 -10.76 4.21 24.26
C TYR A 33 -10.93 3.03 23.30
N ALA A 34 -12.18 2.62 23.03
CA ALA A 34 -12.49 1.50 22.15
C ALA A 34 -13.60 1.86 21.17
N ALA A 35 -13.55 1.25 19.97
CA ALA A 35 -14.59 1.32 18.94
C ALA A 35 -14.57 0.06 18.08
N CYS A 36 -15.59 -0.10 17.22
CA CYS A 36 -15.46 -1.01 16.10
C CYS A 36 -14.41 -0.48 15.12
N CYS A 37 -13.58 -1.37 14.58
CA CYS A 37 -12.46 -1.00 13.74
C CYS A 37 -12.93 -0.37 12.42
N PRO A 38 -12.35 0.75 11.98
CA PRO A 38 -12.68 1.35 10.70
C PRO A 38 -11.98 0.66 9.52
N PHE A 39 -11.04 -0.26 9.79
CA PHE A 39 -10.21 -0.92 8.77
C PHE A 39 -10.69 -2.33 8.43
N HIS A 40 -11.57 -2.93 9.25
CA HIS A 40 -12.23 -4.20 8.94
C HIS A 40 -13.67 -4.23 9.49
N ASN A 41 -14.50 -5.12 8.97
CA ASN A 41 -15.90 -5.21 9.39
C ASN A 41 -16.05 -6.10 10.63
N GLU A 42 -16.54 -5.52 11.72
CA GLU A 42 -16.78 -6.23 12.98
C GLU A 42 -18.02 -5.70 13.69
N LYS A 43 -18.60 -6.53 14.58
CA LYS A 43 -19.76 -6.15 15.41
C LYS A 43 -19.39 -5.86 16.86
N THR A 44 -18.24 -6.33 17.31
CA THR A 44 -17.72 -6.15 18.67
C THR A 44 -16.47 -5.26 18.64
N PRO A 45 -16.37 -4.24 19.52
CA PRO A 45 -15.22 -3.34 19.51
C PRO A 45 -13.92 -4.07 19.76
N SER A 46 -12.99 -4.05 18.79
CA SER A 46 -11.63 -4.56 18.94
C SER A 46 -10.55 -3.50 18.68
N PHE A 47 -10.96 -2.32 18.24
CA PHE A 47 -10.08 -1.20 17.96
C PHE A 47 -9.88 -0.38 19.24
N THR A 48 -8.64 -0.30 19.72
CA THR A 48 -8.26 0.38 20.97
C THR A 48 -7.34 1.55 20.67
N VAL A 49 -7.60 2.70 21.30
CA VAL A 49 -6.79 3.92 21.21
C VAL A 49 -6.27 4.26 22.61
N SER A 50 -4.95 4.37 22.77
CA SER A 50 -4.30 4.70 24.04
C SER A 50 -3.90 6.17 24.07
N PRO A 51 -4.52 7.00 24.93
CA PRO A 51 -4.15 8.41 25.06
C PRO A 51 -2.76 8.58 25.68
N SER A 52 -2.34 7.70 26.61
CA SER A 52 -1.03 7.79 27.24
C SER A 52 0.13 7.42 26.31
N LYS A 53 -0.10 6.48 25.40
CA LYS A 53 0.91 6.01 24.44
C LYS A 53 0.81 6.70 23.08
N GLN A 54 -0.26 7.48 22.83
CA GLN A 54 -0.54 8.17 21.55
C GLN A 54 -0.52 7.21 20.34
N PHE A 55 -1.15 6.04 20.51
CA PHE A 55 -1.10 4.93 19.58
C PHE A 55 -2.43 4.18 19.55
N TYR A 56 -2.81 3.64 18.36
CA TYR A 56 -3.98 2.76 18.24
C TYR A 56 -3.56 1.35 17.86
N HIS A 57 -4.38 0.37 18.26
CA HIS A 57 -4.21 -1.02 17.85
C HIS A 57 -5.58 -1.71 17.75
N CYS A 58 -5.78 -2.47 16.68
CA CYS A 58 -6.95 -3.32 16.48
C CYS A 58 -6.60 -4.77 16.77
N PHE A 59 -7.20 -5.37 17.81
CA PHE A 59 -6.98 -6.77 18.16
C PHE A 59 -7.66 -7.76 17.20
N GLY A 60 -8.55 -7.28 16.31
CA GLY A 60 -9.20 -8.11 15.30
C GLY A 60 -8.36 -8.28 14.03
N CYS A 61 -7.90 -7.19 13.42
CA CYS A 61 -7.15 -7.23 12.15
C CYS A 61 -5.67 -6.89 12.27
N GLY A 62 -5.19 -6.52 13.47
CA GLY A 62 -3.79 -6.13 13.67
C GLY A 62 -3.42 -4.73 13.17
N ALA A 63 -4.36 -3.93 12.64
CA ALA A 63 -4.09 -2.56 12.24
C ALA A 63 -3.65 -1.72 13.44
N HIS A 64 -2.56 -0.98 13.32
CA HIS A 64 -1.97 -0.21 14.42
C HIS A 64 -1.19 1.00 13.90
N GLY A 65 -0.95 1.98 14.76
CA GLY A 65 -0.15 3.15 14.39
C GLY A 65 -0.38 4.39 15.22
N THR A 66 0.28 5.48 14.83
CA THR A 66 0.17 6.83 15.40
C THR A 66 -1.01 7.59 14.79
N ALA A 67 -1.24 8.83 15.24
CA ALA A 67 -2.21 9.74 14.60
C ALA A 67 -1.91 9.95 13.11
N ILE A 68 -0.62 10.03 12.72
CA ILE A 68 -0.22 10.13 11.31
C ILE A 68 -0.56 8.86 10.57
N GLY A 69 -0.20 7.69 11.12
CA GLY A 69 -0.52 6.38 10.56
C GLY A 69 -2.03 6.20 10.36
N PHE A 70 -2.84 6.59 11.35
CA PHE A 70 -4.30 6.53 11.24
C PHE A 70 -4.85 7.37 10.08
N VAL A 71 -4.40 8.62 9.94
CA VAL A 71 -4.86 9.50 8.85
C VAL A 71 -4.41 8.99 7.49
N MET A 72 -3.21 8.40 7.40
CA MET A 72 -2.71 7.76 6.18
C MET A 72 -3.60 6.60 5.77
N GLU A 73 -3.86 5.67 6.68
CA GLU A 73 -4.66 4.46 6.46
C GLU A 73 -6.13 4.81 6.17
N TYR A 74 -6.74 5.63 7.02
CA TYR A 74 -8.16 5.96 6.93
C TYR A 74 -8.50 6.80 5.70
N ASN A 75 -7.67 7.80 5.37
CA ASN A 75 -7.88 8.69 4.23
C ASN A 75 -7.17 8.21 2.95
N GLY A 76 -6.32 7.18 3.02
CA GLY A 76 -5.51 6.71 1.89
C GLY A 76 -4.47 7.74 1.45
N LEU A 77 -3.93 8.54 2.38
CA LEU A 77 -2.99 9.60 2.11
C LEU A 77 -1.54 9.10 2.19
N GLY A 78 -0.63 9.78 1.44
CA GLY A 78 0.80 9.63 1.67
C GLY A 78 1.24 10.31 2.97
N PHE A 79 2.44 9.95 3.46
CA PHE A 79 2.99 10.46 4.73
C PHE A 79 3.02 12.00 4.80
N VAL A 80 3.57 12.65 3.76
CA VAL A 80 3.67 14.12 3.70
C VAL A 80 2.30 14.78 3.78
N ASP A 81 1.30 14.18 3.12
CA ASP A 81 -0.05 14.71 3.06
C ASP A 81 -0.80 14.54 4.36
N ALA A 82 -0.62 13.40 5.04
CA ALA A 82 -1.17 13.17 6.36
C ALA A 82 -0.58 14.15 7.39
N VAL A 83 0.74 14.38 7.34
CA VAL A 83 1.41 15.38 8.21
C VAL A 83 0.89 16.78 7.91
N LYS A 84 0.76 17.19 6.64
CA LYS A 84 0.20 18.51 6.26
C LYS A 84 -1.24 18.68 6.78
N GLN A 85 -2.07 17.66 6.64
CA GLN A 85 -3.45 17.69 7.13
C GLN A 85 -3.54 17.81 8.65
N LEU A 86 -2.75 17.04 9.38
CA LEU A 86 -2.70 17.11 10.84
C LEU A 86 -2.14 18.44 11.33
N ALA A 87 -1.07 18.95 10.71
CA ALA A 87 -0.48 20.24 11.03
C ALA A 87 -1.48 21.38 10.82
N GLN A 88 -2.21 21.39 9.70
CA GLN A 88 -3.26 22.37 9.45
C GLN A 88 -4.36 22.32 10.51
N ASN A 89 -4.78 21.13 10.93
CA ASN A 89 -5.78 20.95 11.98
C ASN A 89 -5.28 21.39 13.36
N ALA A 90 -3.97 21.33 13.61
CA ALA A 90 -3.31 21.75 14.85
C ALA A 90 -2.86 23.24 14.82
N GLY A 91 -3.14 23.98 13.73
CA GLY A 91 -2.68 25.36 13.56
C GLY A 91 -1.17 25.50 13.41
N MET A 92 -0.49 24.43 12.95
CA MET A 92 0.96 24.41 12.74
C MET A 92 1.29 24.57 11.26
N GLN A 93 2.33 25.37 10.96
CA GLN A 93 2.90 25.43 9.62
C GLN A 93 4.02 24.40 9.49
N VAL A 94 3.91 23.54 8.49
CA VAL A 94 4.96 22.53 8.21
C VAL A 94 6.21 23.27 7.73
N PRO A 95 7.36 23.20 8.45
CA PRO A 95 8.60 23.78 7.96
C PRO A 95 9.07 22.95 6.77
N GLU A 96 9.03 23.53 5.61
CA GLU A 96 9.64 22.93 4.43
C GLU A 96 11.16 23.18 4.52
N ILE A 97 11.96 22.09 4.62
CA ILE A 97 13.39 22.21 4.30
C ILE A 97 13.43 22.45 2.79
N ARG A 98 13.53 23.72 2.43
CA ARG A 98 13.52 24.18 1.04
C ARG A 98 14.87 23.93 0.41
N SER A 99 14.98 22.88 -0.41
CA SER A 99 15.80 23.02 -1.59
C SER A 99 15.02 23.93 -2.54
N GLU A 100 15.66 24.94 -3.14
CA GLU A 100 15.00 25.88 -4.08
C GLU A 100 14.24 25.14 -5.20
N GLU A 101 14.65 23.93 -5.52
CA GLU A 101 14.05 23.07 -6.53
C GLU A 101 12.71 22.44 -6.07
N LEU A 102 12.57 22.06 -4.77
CA LEU A 102 11.32 21.59 -4.17
C LEU A 102 10.31 22.72 -3.99
N GLN A 103 10.78 23.92 -3.71
CA GLN A 103 9.94 25.10 -3.58
C GLN A 103 9.33 25.50 -4.92
N ARG A 104 10.14 25.54 -5.99
CA ARG A 104 9.65 25.77 -7.36
C ARG A 104 8.64 24.71 -7.81
N LYS A 105 8.82 23.45 -7.42
CA LYS A 105 7.87 22.37 -7.71
C LYS A 105 6.57 22.48 -6.93
N SER A 106 6.60 22.97 -5.68
CA SER A 106 5.40 23.14 -4.85
C SER A 106 4.56 24.33 -5.32
N GLU A 107 5.20 25.48 -5.57
CA GLU A 107 4.54 26.68 -6.10
C GLU A 107 4.01 26.46 -7.52
N ALA A 108 4.77 25.76 -8.37
CA ALA A 108 4.30 25.35 -9.69
C ALA A 108 3.13 24.34 -9.62
N GLY A 109 3.09 23.47 -8.61
CA GLY A 109 2.01 22.51 -8.39
C GLY A 109 0.70 23.19 -7.97
N GLU A 110 0.75 24.17 -7.09
CA GLU A 110 -0.42 24.94 -6.66
C GLU A 110 -1.01 25.75 -7.82
N ASP A 111 -0.17 26.37 -8.63
CA ASP A 111 -0.60 27.08 -9.84
C ASP A 111 -1.23 26.12 -10.87
N LEU A 112 -0.65 24.91 -11.07
CA LEU A 112 -1.19 23.92 -11.99
C LEU A 112 -2.57 23.38 -11.57
N HIS A 113 -2.83 23.19 -10.27
CA HIS A 113 -4.17 22.80 -9.77
C HIS A 113 -5.20 23.89 -10.06
N ALA A 114 -4.87 25.15 -9.84
CA ALA A 114 -5.74 26.28 -10.14
C ALA A 114 -6.05 26.37 -11.65
N VAL A 115 -5.04 26.17 -12.49
CA VAL A 115 -5.17 26.15 -13.96
C VAL A 115 -6.09 25.02 -14.40
N LEU A 116 -5.87 23.79 -13.91
CA LEU A 116 -6.68 22.62 -14.28
C LEU A 116 -8.12 22.72 -13.76
N LEU A 117 -8.34 23.27 -12.57
CA LEU A 117 -9.67 23.54 -12.05
C LEU A 117 -10.43 24.56 -12.92
N LYS A 118 -9.77 25.64 -13.34
CA LYS A 118 -10.34 26.64 -14.23
C LYS A 118 -10.67 26.06 -15.60
N ALA A 119 -9.82 25.20 -16.16
CA ALA A 119 -10.09 24.46 -17.39
C ALA A 119 -11.29 23.52 -17.24
N ALA A 120 -11.40 22.80 -16.10
CA ALA A 120 -12.56 21.94 -15.83
C ALA A 120 -13.87 22.74 -15.75
N GLN A 121 -13.85 23.91 -15.12
CA GLN A 121 -15.00 24.82 -15.07
C GLN A 121 -15.38 25.30 -16.46
N PHE A 122 -14.41 25.66 -17.28
CA PHE A 122 -14.62 26.06 -18.68
C PHE A 122 -15.29 24.93 -19.47
N TYR A 123 -14.73 23.72 -19.47
CA TYR A 123 -15.30 22.59 -20.22
C TYR A 123 -16.72 22.23 -19.73
N ARG A 124 -16.99 22.34 -18.42
CA ARG A 124 -18.34 22.16 -17.88
C ARG A 124 -19.34 23.23 -18.36
N ALA A 125 -18.88 24.48 -18.49
CA ALA A 125 -19.71 25.54 -19.03
C ALA A 125 -20.02 25.27 -20.52
N GLN A 126 -19.00 24.90 -21.30
CA GLN A 126 -19.17 24.61 -22.73
C GLN A 126 -20.14 23.44 -22.99
N LEU A 127 -20.17 22.42 -22.11
CA LEU A 127 -21.11 21.30 -22.24
C LEU A 127 -22.57 21.75 -22.20
N LYS A 128 -22.91 22.79 -21.41
CA LYS A 128 -24.31 23.25 -21.27
C LYS A 128 -24.91 23.73 -22.58
N ASP A 129 -24.06 24.32 -23.43
CA ASP A 129 -24.46 24.92 -24.70
C ASP A 129 -24.23 23.99 -25.91
N ALA A 130 -23.56 22.85 -25.70
CA ALA A 130 -23.20 21.90 -26.74
C ALA A 130 -24.28 20.81 -26.88
N THR A 131 -25.38 21.09 -27.59
CA THR A 131 -26.53 20.18 -27.75
C THR A 131 -26.10 18.81 -28.28
N HIS A 132 -25.23 18.75 -29.29
CA HIS A 132 -24.73 17.51 -29.86
C HIS A 132 -23.96 16.64 -28.85
N ALA A 133 -23.18 17.26 -27.97
CA ALA A 133 -22.46 16.58 -26.90
C ALA A 133 -23.43 16.04 -25.84
N ILE A 134 -24.45 16.83 -25.48
CA ILE A 134 -25.51 16.40 -24.55
C ILE A 134 -26.28 15.22 -25.14
N ASP A 135 -26.68 15.28 -26.40
CA ASP A 135 -27.43 14.21 -27.07
C ASP A 135 -26.60 12.91 -27.17
N TYR A 136 -25.29 13.05 -27.43
CA TYR A 136 -24.39 11.90 -27.38
C TYR A 136 -24.37 11.26 -25.98
N LEU A 137 -24.23 12.05 -24.91
CA LEU A 137 -24.21 11.53 -23.54
C LEU A 137 -25.55 10.89 -23.16
N ARG A 138 -26.70 11.47 -23.60
CA ARG A 138 -28.04 10.90 -23.41
C ARG A 138 -28.21 9.56 -24.13
N LYS A 139 -27.76 9.45 -25.39
CA LYS A 139 -27.76 8.18 -26.13
C LYS A 139 -26.95 7.09 -25.42
N ARG A 140 -25.86 7.49 -24.73
CA ARG A 140 -25.05 6.61 -23.88
C ARG A 140 -25.68 6.33 -22.50
N GLY A 141 -26.87 6.83 -22.20
CA GLY A 141 -27.58 6.60 -20.94
C GLY A 141 -27.07 7.41 -19.75
N MET A 142 -26.22 8.41 -19.96
CA MET A 142 -25.67 9.23 -18.89
C MET A 142 -26.69 10.32 -18.47
N SER A 143 -27.08 10.32 -17.19
CA SER A 143 -27.92 11.36 -16.59
C SER A 143 -27.13 12.63 -16.27
N GLY A 144 -27.85 13.77 -16.16
CA GLY A 144 -27.25 15.03 -15.76
C GLY A 144 -26.60 15.00 -14.36
N ASP A 145 -27.17 14.22 -13.44
CA ASP A 145 -26.64 14.08 -12.07
C ASP A 145 -25.31 13.33 -12.07
N ILE A 146 -25.20 12.27 -12.86
CA ILE A 146 -23.94 11.53 -13.01
C ILE A 146 -22.89 12.39 -13.73
N ALA A 147 -23.26 13.09 -14.82
CA ALA A 147 -22.36 14.01 -15.49
C ALA A 147 -21.83 15.10 -14.54
N LYS A 148 -22.70 15.63 -13.68
CA LYS A 148 -22.33 16.61 -12.64
C LYS A 148 -21.40 15.99 -11.58
N ARG A 149 -21.70 14.79 -11.10
CA ARG A 149 -20.91 14.05 -10.09
C ARG A 149 -19.50 13.79 -10.55
N PHE A 150 -19.32 13.41 -11.82
CA PHE A 150 -18.00 13.16 -12.42
C PHE A 150 -17.37 14.39 -13.04
N GLY A 151 -18.05 15.53 -13.03
CA GLY A 151 -17.54 16.79 -13.58
C GLY A 151 -17.38 16.80 -15.09
N VAL A 152 -18.15 15.98 -15.80
CA VAL A 152 -18.07 15.84 -17.25
C VAL A 152 -18.24 17.18 -17.94
N GLY A 153 -17.42 17.47 -18.96
CA GLY A 153 -17.42 18.69 -19.75
C GLY A 153 -17.32 18.42 -21.25
N TYR A 154 -17.20 19.49 -22.02
CA TYR A 154 -16.98 19.42 -23.46
C TYR A 154 -15.86 20.40 -23.86
N ALA A 155 -14.89 19.93 -24.63
CA ALA A 155 -13.89 20.76 -25.29
C ALA A 155 -14.40 21.08 -26.69
N PRO A 156 -14.73 22.35 -27.02
CA PRO A 156 -15.25 22.72 -28.32
C PRO A 156 -14.28 22.40 -29.45
N ASP A 157 -14.82 22.27 -30.67
CA ASP A 157 -14.00 22.21 -31.87
C ASP A 157 -13.37 23.59 -32.13
N GLY A 158 -12.06 23.61 -32.31
CA GLY A 158 -11.28 24.84 -32.49
C GLY A 158 -9.90 24.74 -31.87
N TRP A 159 -8.99 25.58 -32.37
CA TRP A 159 -7.56 25.48 -32.03
C TRP A 159 -7.17 26.15 -30.73
N GLN A 160 -7.89 27.16 -30.27
CA GLN A 160 -7.54 28.00 -29.12
C GLN A 160 -8.78 28.39 -28.27
N ASN A 161 -9.69 27.46 -28.04
CA ASN A 161 -10.92 27.72 -27.29
C ASN A 161 -10.63 28.11 -25.81
N LEU A 162 -9.57 27.57 -25.22
CA LEU A 162 -9.15 27.88 -23.87
C LEU A 162 -8.72 29.35 -23.70
N ALA A 163 -8.41 30.08 -24.78
CA ALA A 163 -8.12 31.51 -24.72
C ALA A 163 -9.28 32.31 -24.13
N ALA A 164 -10.52 31.87 -24.31
CA ALA A 164 -11.69 32.50 -23.68
C ALA A 164 -11.68 32.43 -22.14
N ALA A 165 -11.09 31.37 -21.58
CA ALA A 165 -10.95 31.21 -20.14
C ALA A 165 -9.61 31.75 -19.62
N PHE A 166 -8.58 31.77 -20.44
CA PHE A 166 -7.23 32.16 -20.05
C PHE A 166 -6.73 33.33 -20.89
N PRO A 167 -6.90 34.58 -20.41
CA PRO A 167 -6.42 35.79 -21.12
C PRO A 167 -4.92 35.71 -21.46
N GLU A 168 -4.12 35.12 -20.56
CA GLU A 168 -2.70 34.84 -20.80
C GLU A 168 -2.51 33.42 -21.43
N TYR A 169 -3.09 33.21 -22.61
CA TYR A 169 -3.00 31.93 -23.32
C TYR A 169 -1.55 31.52 -23.63
N ALA A 170 -0.64 32.48 -23.68
CA ALA A 170 0.79 32.27 -23.85
C ALA A 170 1.50 31.78 -22.56
N SER A 171 0.79 31.62 -21.44
CA SER A 171 1.38 31.18 -20.17
C SER A 171 2.04 29.80 -20.28
N LYS A 172 3.22 29.66 -19.67
CA LYS A 172 3.91 28.37 -19.54
C LYS A 172 3.12 27.37 -18.69
N ALA A 173 2.27 27.85 -17.79
CA ALA A 173 1.44 27.02 -16.93
C ALA A 173 0.44 26.16 -17.72
N LEU A 174 -0.13 26.67 -18.83
CA LEU A 174 -1.03 25.91 -19.70
C LEU A 174 -0.32 24.75 -20.41
N VAL A 175 0.94 24.96 -20.82
CA VAL A 175 1.77 23.90 -21.42
C VAL A 175 2.17 22.88 -20.34
N ALA A 176 2.61 23.35 -19.17
CA ALA A 176 2.99 22.49 -18.04
C ALA A 176 1.80 21.67 -17.49
N ALA A 177 0.57 22.22 -17.56
CA ALA A 177 -0.68 21.51 -17.23
C ALA A 177 -1.12 20.50 -18.30
N GLY A 178 -0.44 20.44 -19.46
CA GLY A 178 -0.79 19.57 -20.57
C GLY A 178 -2.10 19.94 -21.30
N LEU A 179 -2.54 21.18 -21.17
CA LEU A 179 -3.75 21.71 -21.82
C LEU A 179 -3.48 22.27 -23.21
N VAL A 180 -2.29 22.81 -23.42
CA VAL A 180 -1.84 23.45 -24.65
C VAL A 180 -0.54 22.82 -25.12
N LYS A 181 -0.38 22.64 -26.42
CA LYS A 181 0.88 22.25 -27.08
C LYS A 181 1.40 23.38 -27.95
N GLU A 182 2.69 23.38 -28.16
CA GLU A 182 3.38 24.25 -29.09
C GLU A 182 3.98 23.42 -30.21
N ASN A 183 3.75 23.79 -31.49
CA ASN A 183 4.33 23.11 -32.64
C ASN A 183 5.74 23.64 -32.94
N GLU A 184 6.43 23.07 -33.91
CA GLU A 184 7.78 23.46 -34.32
C GLU A 184 7.89 24.91 -34.80
N GLU A 185 6.77 25.49 -35.27
CA GLU A 185 6.66 26.89 -35.71
C GLU A 185 6.35 27.87 -34.55
N GLY A 186 6.28 27.39 -33.29
CA GLY A 186 5.94 28.21 -32.12
C GLY A 186 4.45 28.54 -31.97
N ARG A 187 3.58 27.91 -32.79
CA ARG A 187 2.12 28.12 -32.66
C ARG A 187 1.56 27.23 -31.56
N ARG A 188 0.76 27.82 -30.70
CA ARG A 188 0.10 27.14 -29.58
C ARG A 188 -1.33 26.75 -29.95
N TYR A 189 -1.73 25.56 -29.49
CA TYR A 189 -3.06 25.03 -29.74
C TYR A 189 -3.53 24.12 -28.58
N ASP A 190 -4.86 24.05 -28.41
CA ASP A 190 -5.50 23.22 -27.39
C ASP A 190 -5.27 21.75 -27.69
N VAL A 191 -4.89 20.98 -26.64
CA VAL A 191 -4.69 19.52 -26.72
C VAL A 191 -6.01 18.80 -26.98
N PHE A 192 -7.07 19.27 -26.31
CA PHE A 192 -8.40 18.67 -26.40
C PHE A 192 -9.30 19.53 -27.29
N ARG A 193 -9.84 18.92 -28.34
CA ARG A 193 -10.72 19.55 -29.31
C ARG A 193 -11.78 18.57 -29.76
N ASP A 194 -13.03 19.01 -29.84
CA ASP A 194 -14.22 18.20 -30.13
C ASP A 194 -14.28 16.90 -29.32
N ARG A 195 -14.18 17.03 -27.97
CA ARG A 195 -14.15 15.89 -27.06
C ARG A 195 -15.02 16.08 -25.85
N ILE A 196 -15.68 14.99 -25.43
CA ILE A 196 -16.22 14.88 -24.08
C ILE A 196 -15.05 14.79 -23.12
N MET A 197 -15.06 15.65 -22.09
CA MET A 197 -13.98 15.79 -21.13
C MET A 197 -14.32 15.13 -19.80
N PHE A 198 -13.43 14.28 -19.34
CA PHE A 198 -13.49 13.59 -18.05
C PHE A 198 -12.36 14.09 -17.17
N PRO A 199 -12.63 14.94 -16.16
CA PRO A 199 -11.57 15.40 -15.27
C PRO A 199 -11.06 14.23 -14.43
N ILE A 200 -9.75 14.08 -14.39
CA ILE A 200 -9.06 13.14 -13.52
C ILE A 200 -8.77 13.86 -12.21
N VAL A 201 -9.18 13.24 -11.10
CA VAL A 201 -9.16 13.87 -9.78
C VAL A 201 -8.30 13.04 -8.84
N ASP A 202 -7.42 13.69 -8.09
CA ASP A 202 -6.60 13.05 -7.07
C ASP A 202 -7.43 12.61 -5.85
N VAL A 203 -6.79 11.95 -4.89
CA VAL A 203 -7.45 11.50 -3.65
C VAL A 203 -7.97 12.64 -2.75
N ARG A 204 -7.57 13.90 -3.01
CA ARG A 204 -8.01 15.10 -2.28
C ARG A 204 -9.18 15.80 -2.96
N GLY A 205 -9.49 15.45 -4.20
CA GLY A 205 -10.51 16.09 -5.02
C GLY A 205 -10.00 17.18 -5.95
N ASN A 206 -8.68 17.36 -6.09
CA ASN A 206 -8.10 18.32 -7.02
C ASN A 206 -8.06 17.74 -8.44
N VAL A 207 -8.37 18.55 -9.42
CA VAL A 207 -8.21 18.16 -10.83
C VAL A 207 -6.72 18.15 -11.16
N ILE A 208 -6.23 17.02 -11.67
CA ILE A 208 -4.82 16.78 -12.00
C ILE A 208 -4.58 16.53 -13.48
N GLY A 209 -5.64 16.32 -14.26
CA GLY A 209 -5.57 16.08 -15.70
C GLY A 209 -6.94 15.78 -16.27
N PHE A 210 -6.98 15.37 -17.53
CA PHE A 210 -8.20 15.05 -18.24
C PHE A 210 -8.04 13.82 -19.12
N GLY A 211 -9.15 13.07 -19.29
CA GLY A 211 -9.39 12.18 -20.40
C GLY A 211 -10.37 12.83 -21.36
N GLY A 212 -10.10 12.74 -22.64
CA GLY A 212 -10.98 13.29 -23.69
C GLY A 212 -11.45 12.20 -24.65
N ARG A 213 -12.76 11.98 -24.79
CA ARG A 213 -13.33 11.07 -25.79
C ARG A 213 -13.82 11.87 -26.99
N VAL A 214 -13.37 11.54 -28.20
CA VAL A 214 -13.83 12.18 -29.44
C VAL A 214 -15.32 11.89 -29.69
N LEU A 215 -16.06 12.90 -30.15
CA LEU A 215 -17.48 12.77 -30.50
C LEU A 215 -17.70 12.18 -31.88
N ALA A 216 -16.85 12.56 -32.84
CA ALA A 216 -16.95 12.08 -34.23
C ALA A 216 -16.45 10.64 -34.36
N GLY A 217 -17.28 9.70 -34.85
CA GLY A 217 -16.78 8.42 -35.34
C GLY A 217 -17.68 7.20 -35.33
N GLU A 218 -18.79 7.16 -34.60
CA GLU A 218 -19.67 5.96 -34.60
C GLU A 218 -20.92 6.11 -35.44
N ASP A 219 -21.36 7.34 -35.77
CA ASP A 219 -22.55 7.63 -36.63
C ASP A 219 -22.22 8.54 -37.84
N ALA A 220 -20.95 8.74 -38.19
CA ALA A 220 -20.63 9.53 -39.36
C ALA A 220 -20.88 8.68 -40.62
N ASP A 221 -22.02 8.95 -41.29
CA ASP A 221 -22.34 8.46 -42.61
C ASP A 221 -21.15 8.78 -43.56
N PRO A 222 -20.46 7.77 -44.12
CA PRO A 222 -19.32 8.01 -44.98
C PRO A 222 -19.60 8.93 -46.19
N ALA A 223 -20.89 9.12 -46.50
CA ALA A 223 -21.34 9.92 -47.63
C ALA A 223 -21.52 11.42 -47.34
N LYS A 224 -21.49 11.86 -46.04
CA LYS A 224 -21.74 13.26 -45.68
C LYS A 224 -20.48 14.07 -45.24
N GLY A 225 -19.29 13.51 -45.37
CA GLY A 225 -18.05 14.12 -44.82
C GLY A 225 -17.05 14.63 -45.85
N ALA A 226 -17.44 15.29 -46.91
CA ALA A 226 -16.51 15.84 -47.92
C ALA A 226 -15.89 17.22 -47.53
N GLY A 227 -15.97 17.65 -46.25
CA GLY A 227 -15.47 18.97 -45.85
C GLY A 227 -14.73 19.01 -44.48
N ALA A 228 -14.59 17.90 -43.78
CA ALA A 228 -13.83 17.90 -42.54
C ALA A 228 -12.35 17.59 -42.79
N ASP A 229 -11.47 18.47 -42.27
CA ASP A 229 -10.01 18.33 -42.37
C ASP A 229 -9.55 16.91 -42.00
N SER A 230 -8.69 16.33 -42.86
CA SER A 230 -8.14 14.97 -42.72
C SER A 230 -7.43 14.70 -41.36
N ALA A 231 -7.09 15.76 -40.64
CA ALA A 231 -6.51 15.69 -39.32
C ALA A 231 -7.48 15.15 -38.24
N SER A 232 -8.80 15.29 -38.41
CA SER A 232 -9.81 14.80 -37.45
C SER A 232 -10.02 13.29 -37.54
N ARG A 233 -9.80 12.66 -38.69
CA ARG A 233 -10.02 11.22 -38.94
C ARG A 233 -8.96 10.32 -38.29
N ASN A 234 -7.77 10.84 -37.98
CA ASN A 234 -6.65 10.09 -37.37
C ASN A 234 -6.51 10.32 -35.85
N SER A 235 -7.47 10.99 -35.25
CA SER A 235 -7.40 11.29 -33.79
C SER A 235 -7.82 10.08 -32.95
N PRO A 236 -7.05 9.67 -31.93
CA PRO A 236 -7.38 8.51 -31.10
C PRO A 236 -8.74 8.70 -30.42
N LYS A 237 -9.55 7.60 -30.34
CA LYS A 237 -10.88 7.58 -29.70
C LYS A 237 -10.83 8.18 -28.28
N TYR A 238 -9.79 7.84 -27.52
CA TYR A 238 -9.49 8.41 -26.22
C TYR A 238 -8.13 9.09 -26.22
N LEU A 239 -8.06 10.27 -25.65
CA LEU A 239 -6.83 11.06 -25.45
C LEU A 239 -6.73 11.45 -23.99
N ASN A 240 -5.61 11.11 -23.34
CA ASN A 240 -5.32 11.49 -21.97
C ASN A 240 -4.34 12.65 -21.92
N SER A 241 -4.41 13.47 -20.86
CA SER A 241 -3.36 14.43 -20.53
C SER A 241 -1.98 13.75 -20.60
N PRO A 242 -0.95 14.45 -21.08
CA PRO A 242 0.42 13.97 -20.94
C PRO A 242 0.81 13.87 -19.46
N GLU A 243 1.92 13.20 -19.17
CA GLU A 243 2.54 13.25 -17.84
C GLU A 243 2.89 14.70 -17.48
N THR A 244 2.59 15.10 -16.25
CA THR A 244 2.85 16.45 -15.74
C THR A 244 3.45 16.35 -14.33
N PRO A 245 3.98 17.45 -13.74
CA PRO A 245 4.48 17.43 -12.38
C PRO A 245 3.49 16.96 -11.30
N ILE A 246 2.17 17.03 -11.60
CA ILE A 246 1.08 16.64 -10.69
C ILE A 246 0.24 15.45 -11.18
N PHE A 247 0.59 14.87 -12.33
CA PHE A 247 -0.17 13.76 -12.94
C PHE A 247 0.73 12.68 -13.53
N GLU A 248 0.68 11.49 -12.96
CA GLU A 248 1.33 10.27 -13.44
C GLU A 248 0.28 9.19 -13.69
N LYS A 249 0.12 8.73 -14.95
CA LYS A 249 -0.88 7.70 -15.31
C LYS A 249 -0.69 6.39 -14.58
N GLY A 250 0.57 6.02 -14.31
CA GLY A 250 0.93 4.80 -13.60
C GLY A 250 0.62 4.81 -12.09
N ARG A 251 0.19 5.95 -11.54
CA ARG A 251 -0.13 6.12 -10.11
C ARG A 251 -1.58 6.48 -9.86
N GLU A 252 -2.27 7.10 -10.85
CA GLU A 252 -3.61 7.63 -10.66
C GLU A 252 -4.68 6.72 -11.29
N LEU A 253 -5.87 6.72 -10.70
CA LEU A 253 -7.02 5.95 -11.12
C LEU A 253 -8.23 6.88 -11.29
N TYR A 254 -8.91 6.76 -12.42
CA TYR A 254 -10.13 7.52 -12.67
C TYR A 254 -11.27 7.05 -11.76
N GLY A 255 -12.00 7.98 -11.20
CA GLY A 255 -13.18 7.70 -10.38
C GLY A 255 -12.88 7.31 -8.93
N LEU A 256 -11.61 7.15 -8.52
CA LEU A 256 -11.28 6.69 -7.17
C LEU A 256 -11.79 7.65 -6.09
N TYR A 257 -11.68 8.96 -6.29
CA TYR A 257 -12.21 9.95 -5.35
C TYR A 257 -13.73 9.81 -5.18
N GLN A 258 -14.47 9.70 -6.28
CA GLN A 258 -15.91 9.57 -6.29
C GLN A 258 -16.40 8.23 -5.69
N ALA A 259 -15.61 7.17 -5.90
CA ALA A 259 -15.95 5.80 -5.47
C ALA A 259 -15.59 5.49 -4.02
N ARG A 260 -14.74 6.28 -3.34
CA ARG A 260 -14.16 5.97 -2.01
C ARG A 260 -15.17 5.53 -0.96
N ARG A 261 -16.32 6.19 -0.88
CA ARG A 261 -17.37 5.84 0.07
C ARG A 261 -17.97 4.48 -0.27
N ALA A 262 -18.37 4.29 -1.52
CA ALA A 262 -18.98 3.05 -1.99
C ALA A 262 -18.01 1.85 -1.91
N ILE A 263 -16.71 2.06 -2.15
CA ILE A 263 -15.68 1.04 -1.98
C ILE A 263 -15.62 0.57 -0.53
N ARG A 264 -15.61 1.49 0.44
CA ARG A 264 -15.60 1.14 1.87
C ARG A 264 -16.87 0.41 2.30
N GLU A 265 -18.03 0.89 1.85
CA GLU A 265 -19.33 0.26 2.17
C GLU A 265 -19.45 -1.15 1.57
N ALA A 266 -18.91 -1.36 0.37
CA ALA A 266 -18.93 -2.65 -0.31
C ALA A 266 -17.77 -3.61 0.09
N GLY A 267 -16.71 -3.10 0.71
CA GLY A 267 -15.48 -3.84 1.00
C GLY A 267 -14.68 -4.26 -0.24
N ARG A 268 -15.09 -3.79 -1.43
CA ARG A 268 -14.52 -4.18 -2.73
C ARG A 268 -14.41 -3.01 -3.69
N VAL A 269 -13.52 -3.16 -4.68
CA VAL A 269 -13.38 -2.25 -5.80
C VAL A 269 -13.36 -3.01 -7.13
N VAL A 270 -14.08 -2.51 -8.13
CA VAL A 270 -14.05 -3.04 -9.49
C VAL A 270 -13.14 -2.14 -10.32
N VAL A 271 -12.17 -2.74 -10.99
CA VAL A 271 -11.21 -2.03 -11.87
C VAL A 271 -11.57 -2.35 -13.32
N VAL A 272 -11.89 -1.33 -14.08
CA VAL A 272 -12.23 -1.41 -15.51
C VAL A 272 -11.19 -0.65 -16.35
N GLU A 273 -11.30 -0.66 -17.67
CA GLU A 273 -10.32 -0.03 -18.57
C GLU A 273 -10.65 1.43 -18.91
N GLY A 274 -11.94 1.77 -18.99
CA GLY A 274 -12.41 3.03 -19.57
C GLY A 274 -13.16 3.96 -18.61
N TYR A 275 -13.12 5.26 -18.91
CA TYR A 275 -13.88 6.29 -18.19
C TYR A 275 -15.40 6.07 -18.29
N MET A 276 -15.86 5.70 -19.49
CA MET A 276 -17.28 5.47 -19.76
C MET A 276 -17.80 4.30 -18.94
N ASP A 277 -17.00 3.25 -18.77
CA ASP A 277 -17.38 2.07 -17.97
C ASP A 277 -17.61 2.44 -16.52
N VAL A 278 -16.71 3.25 -15.92
CA VAL A 278 -16.88 3.75 -14.55
C VAL A 278 -18.16 4.55 -14.42
N VAL A 279 -18.42 5.46 -15.36
CA VAL A 279 -19.59 6.33 -15.32
C VAL A 279 -20.88 5.54 -15.54
N ALA A 280 -20.88 4.58 -16.47
CA ALA A 280 -22.02 3.70 -16.72
C ALA A 280 -22.34 2.80 -15.53
N LEU A 281 -21.31 2.18 -14.92
CA LEU A 281 -21.47 1.38 -13.71
C LEU A 281 -22.05 2.22 -12.56
N ALA A 282 -21.54 3.44 -12.36
CA ALA A 282 -22.05 4.36 -11.35
C ALA A 282 -23.51 4.79 -11.62
N GLN A 283 -23.87 5.04 -12.90
CA GLN A 283 -25.24 5.34 -13.33
C GLN A 283 -26.23 4.22 -12.93
N HIS A 284 -25.78 2.97 -12.97
CA HIS A 284 -26.57 1.80 -12.61
C HIS A 284 -26.39 1.37 -11.15
N GLY A 285 -25.82 2.23 -10.28
CA GLY A 285 -25.69 2.00 -8.84
C GLY A 285 -24.57 1.04 -8.43
N ILE A 286 -23.57 0.84 -9.31
CA ILE A 286 -22.31 0.15 -9.01
C ILE A 286 -21.23 1.23 -8.86
N GLU A 287 -21.26 1.92 -7.72
CA GLU A 287 -20.48 3.14 -7.48
C GLU A 287 -19.03 2.89 -7.00
N TYR A 288 -18.65 1.63 -6.78
CA TYR A 288 -17.33 1.19 -6.35
C TYR A 288 -16.43 0.77 -7.53
N ALA A 289 -16.63 1.37 -8.71
CA ALA A 289 -15.83 1.14 -9.90
C ALA A 289 -14.80 2.27 -10.11
N VAL A 290 -13.61 1.90 -10.61
CA VAL A 290 -12.51 2.79 -11.00
C VAL A 290 -11.89 2.33 -12.30
N ALA A 291 -11.18 3.22 -13.02
CA ALA A 291 -10.48 2.81 -14.24
C ALA A 291 -9.01 3.18 -14.23
N THR A 292 -8.22 2.41 -14.96
CA THR A 292 -6.86 2.79 -15.36
C THR A 292 -6.89 3.87 -16.44
N LEU A 293 -5.78 4.56 -16.64
CA LEU A 293 -5.72 5.78 -17.48
C LEU A 293 -5.08 5.50 -18.86
N GLY A 294 -5.53 4.43 -19.53
CA GLY A 294 -4.98 4.01 -20.81
C GLY A 294 -3.58 3.40 -20.68
N THR A 295 -3.25 2.89 -19.51
CA THR A 295 -2.04 2.14 -19.22
C THR A 295 -2.41 0.82 -18.57
N ALA A 296 -1.52 -0.18 -18.65
CA ALA A 296 -1.70 -1.41 -17.89
C ALA A 296 -1.74 -1.11 -16.37
N THR A 297 -2.46 -1.94 -15.63
CA THR A 297 -2.43 -1.89 -14.15
C THR A 297 -0.99 -2.00 -13.64
N THR A 298 -0.58 -1.07 -12.79
CA THR A 298 0.77 -1.03 -12.19
C THR A 298 0.75 -1.57 -10.76
N PRO A 299 1.91 -1.94 -10.19
CA PRO A 299 2.00 -2.27 -8.76
C PRO A 299 1.53 -1.15 -7.83
N LEU A 300 1.72 0.13 -8.22
CA LEU A 300 1.26 1.29 -7.44
C LEU A 300 -0.28 1.41 -7.46
N HIS A 301 -0.92 1.10 -8.59
CA HIS A 301 -2.38 1.02 -8.64
C HIS A 301 -2.90 -0.05 -7.68
N VAL A 302 -2.33 -1.26 -7.72
CA VAL A 302 -2.72 -2.37 -6.83
C VAL A 302 -2.54 -1.97 -5.36
N GLN A 303 -1.38 -1.41 -5.01
CA GLN A 303 -1.10 -0.96 -3.64
C GLN A 303 -2.13 0.10 -3.18
N LYS A 304 -2.43 1.09 -4.04
CA LYS A 304 -3.43 2.14 -3.75
C LYS A 304 -4.82 1.55 -3.52
N LEU A 305 -5.21 0.55 -4.32
CA LEU A 305 -6.52 -0.11 -4.21
C LEU A 305 -6.62 -1.02 -2.97
N LEU A 306 -5.58 -1.81 -2.65
CA LEU A 306 -5.55 -2.66 -1.46
C LEU A 306 -5.61 -1.88 -0.14
N ARG A 307 -5.23 -0.59 -0.16
CA ARG A 307 -5.45 0.31 0.98
C ARG A 307 -6.91 0.75 1.14
N GLN A 308 -7.72 0.70 0.07
CA GLN A 308 -9.10 1.17 0.08
C GLN A 308 -10.13 0.04 0.23
N ALA A 309 -9.77 -1.19 -0.17
CA ALA A 309 -10.66 -2.35 -0.19
C ALA A 309 -9.94 -3.63 0.23
N ASP A 310 -10.72 -4.62 0.69
CA ASP A 310 -10.22 -5.96 0.98
C ASP A 310 -10.22 -6.85 -0.27
N GLU A 311 -11.08 -6.52 -1.24
CA GLU A 311 -11.21 -7.25 -2.50
C GLU A 311 -11.05 -6.31 -3.70
N ILE A 312 -10.13 -6.64 -4.61
CA ILE A 312 -10.02 -6.03 -5.93
C ILE A 312 -10.58 -7.00 -6.96
N VAL A 313 -11.51 -6.54 -7.77
CA VAL A 313 -12.02 -7.28 -8.94
C VAL A 313 -11.59 -6.57 -10.20
N PHE A 314 -10.66 -7.16 -10.93
CA PHE A 314 -10.30 -6.69 -12.27
C PHE A 314 -11.32 -7.21 -13.28
N CYS A 315 -11.97 -6.30 -14.00
CA CYS A 315 -12.96 -6.60 -15.02
C CYS A 315 -12.36 -6.29 -16.40
N PHE A 316 -12.30 -7.32 -17.24
CA PHE A 316 -11.72 -7.26 -18.60
C PHE A 316 -12.74 -7.74 -19.62
N ASP A 317 -12.56 -7.29 -20.85
CA ASP A 317 -13.28 -7.81 -22.00
C ASP A 317 -12.95 -9.29 -22.22
N GLY A 318 -13.90 -10.06 -22.75
CA GLY A 318 -13.78 -11.51 -22.92
C GLY A 318 -12.84 -11.97 -24.04
N ASP A 319 -12.05 -11.07 -24.62
CA ASP A 319 -11.15 -11.33 -25.73
C ASP A 319 -9.71 -11.68 -25.30
N ASP A 320 -8.83 -11.99 -26.26
CA ASP A 320 -7.43 -12.33 -26.00
C ASP A 320 -6.63 -11.13 -25.49
N ALA A 321 -7.00 -9.90 -25.85
CA ALA A 321 -6.34 -8.69 -25.37
C ALA A 321 -6.64 -8.47 -23.88
N GLY A 322 -7.92 -8.63 -23.48
CA GLY A 322 -8.33 -8.62 -22.07
C GLY A 322 -7.65 -9.71 -21.25
N ARG A 323 -7.50 -10.94 -21.78
CA ARG A 323 -6.77 -12.02 -21.09
C ARG A 323 -5.29 -11.68 -20.88
N ARG A 324 -4.62 -11.07 -21.86
CA ARG A 324 -3.23 -10.60 -21.71
C ARG A 324 -3.10 -9.46 -20.72
N ALA A 325 -4.08 -8.55 -20.69
CA ALA A 325 -4.12 -7.46 -19.72
C ALA A 325 -4.35 -8.00 -18.30
N ALA A 326 -5.26 -8.98 -18.14
CA ALA A 326 -5.50 -9.68 -16.88
C ALA A 326 -4.25 -10.38 -16.35
N TRP A 327 -3.48 -11.04 -17.23
CA TRP A 327 -2.23 -11.69 -16.81
C TRP A 327 -1.21 -10.67 -16.27
N ARG A 328 -1.06 -9.53 -16.95
CA ARG A 328 -0.18 -8.45 -16.45
C ARG A 328 -0.68 -7.86 -15.11
N ALA A 329 -1.99 -7.71 -14.95
CA ALA A 329 -2.57 -7.28 -13.68
C ALA A 329 -2.33 -8.29 -12.56
N LEU A 330 -2.40 -9.61 -12.86
CA LEU A 330 -2.03 -10.67 -11.94
C LEU A 330 -0.57 -10.53 -11.51
N GLU A 331 0.38 -10.49 -12.44
CA GLU A 331 1.82 -10.39 -12.15
C GLU A 331 2.13 -9.17 -11.27
N ASN A 332 1.55 -8.01 -11.59
CA ASN A 332 1.72 -6.78 -10.83
C ASN A 332 1.05 -6.81 -9.44
N SER A 333 0.12 -7.74 -9.21
CA SER A 333 -0.55 -7.93 -7.93
C SER A 333 0.23 -8.81 -6.95
N LEU A 334 1.01 -9.79 -7.44
CA LEU A 334 1.66 -10.81 -6.60
C LEU A 334 2.50 -10.22 -5.47
N ALA A 335 3.33 -9.21 -5.79
CA ALA A 335 4.22 -8.56 -4.83
C ALA A 335 3.53 -7.57 -3.88
N GLN A 336 2.27 -7.20 -4.17
CA GLN A 336 1.50 -6.24 -3.38
C GLN A 336 0.49 -6.91 -2.45
N LEU A 337 0.17 -8.20 -2.69
CA LEU A 337 -0.76 -8.95 -1.85
C LEU A 337 -0.22 -9.16 -0.45
N VAL A 338 -1.11 -9.02 0.52
CA VAL A 338 -0.93 -9.40 1.92
C VAL A 338 -2.05 -10.37 2.32
N ASP A 339 -1.80 -11.20 3.33
CA ASP A 339 -2.82 -12.14 3.82
C ASP A 339 -4.07 -11.38 4.31
N GLY A 340 -5.25 -11.91 3.96
CA GLY A 340 -6.53 -11.26 4.22
C GLY A 340 -7.06 -10.38 3.07
N LYS A 341 -6.23 -10.00 2.10
CA LYS A 341 -6.66 -9.28 0.89
C LYS A 341 -6.86 -10.23 -0.29
N GLN A 342 -7.79 -9.90 -1.18
CA GLN A 342 -8.14 -10.74 -2.32
C GLN A 342 -8.04 -9.97 -3.63
N VAL A 343 -7.57 -10.67 -4.66
CA VAL A 343 -7.61 -10.20 -6.05
C VAL A 343 -8.37 -11.25 -6.87
N ARG A 344 -9.31 -10.79 -7.66
CA ARG A 344 -10.18 -11.62 -8.48
C ARG A 344 -10.25 -11.06 -9.90
N PHE A 345 -10.61 -11.90 -10.85
CA PHE A 345 -10.72 -11.56 -12.26
C PHE A 345 -12.13 -11.86 -12.76
N LEU A 346 -12.70 -10.91 -13.46
CA LEU A 346 -13.96 -11.01 -14.17
C LEU A 346 -13.68 -10.86 -15.66
N PHE A 347 -14.15 -11.80 -16.46
CA PHE A 347 -14.14 -11.71 -17.91
C PHE A 347 -15.58 -11.59 -18.40
N LEU A 348 -15.86 -10.53 -19.13
CA LEU A 348 -17.18 -10.31 -19.72
C LEU A 348 -17.42 -11.29 -20.89
N PRO A 349 -18.67 -11.51 -21.28
CA PRO A 349 -18.99 -12.24 -22.49
C PRO A 349 -18.33 -11.59 -23.71
N GLN A 350 -18.03 -12.40 -24.72
CA GLN A 350 -17.35 -11.92 -25.93
C GLN A 350 -18.16 -10.83 -26.63
N GLY A 351 -17.53 -9.69 -26.93
CA GLY A 351 -18.14 -8.54 -27.57
C GLY A 351 -18.85 -7.55 -26.65
N GLU A 352 -18.85 -7.82 -25.33
CA GLU A 352 -19.41 -6.92 -24.32
C GLU A 352 -18.28 -6.18 -23.58
N ASP A 353 -18.51 -4.89 -23.32
CA ASP A 353 -17.77 -4.08 -22.36
C ASP A 353 -18.62 -3.78 -21.11
N PRO A 354 -18.07 -3.24 -20.01
CA PRO A 354 -18.85 -2.97 -18.80
C PRO A 354 -20.02 -1.99 -19.03
N ASP A 355 -19.87 -1.00 -19.93
CA ASP A 355 -20.91 -0.03 -20.29
C ASP A 355 -22.07 -0.73 -21.01
N THR A 356 -21.81 -1.53 -22.06
CA THR A 356 -22.84 -2.24 -22.81
C THR A 356 -23.54 -3.28 -21.94
N TYR A 357 -22.79 -4.05 -21.16
CA TYR A 357 -23.34 -5.10 -20.32
C TYR A 357 -24.25 -4.56 -19.22
N VAL A 358 -23.83 -3.48 -18.51
CA VAL A 358 -24.67 -2.94 -17.43
C VAL A 358 -25.92 -2.22 -17.95
N ARG A 359 -25.85 -1.63 -19.14
CA ARG A 359 -27.02 -1.00 -19.79
C ARG A 359 -28.07 -2.02 -20.23
N SER A 360 -27.65 -3.17 -20.72
CA SER A 360 -28.59 -4.24 -21.17
C SER A 360 -29.14 -5.04 -19.99
N GLY A 361 -28.29 -5.46 -19.04
CA GLY A 361 -28.64 -6.37 -17.96
C GLY A 361 -28.95 -5.71 -16.61
N GLY A 362 -28.57 -4.46 -16.41
CA GLY A 362 -28.74 -3.71 -15.17
C GLY A 362 -27.83 -4.20 -14.03
N LYS A 363 -28.03 -3.60 -12.85
CA LYS A 363 -27.23 -3.88 -11.64
C LYS A 363 -27.25 -5.35 -11.23
N ALA A 364 -28.42 -6.01 -11.33
CA ALA A 364 -28.58 -7.40 -10.87
C ALA A 364 -27.76 -8.38 -11.73
N ALA A 365 -27.76 -8.20 -13.05
CA ALA A 365 -26.96 -9.03 -13.95
C ALA A 365 -25.45 -8.86 -13.70
N PHE A 366 -24.98 -7.62 -13.53
CA PHE A 366 -23.57 -7.36 -13.23
C PHE A 366 -23.18 -7.92 -11.85
N ALA A 367 -24.06 -7.83 -10.84
CA ALA A 367 -23.82 -8.42 -9.53
C ALA A 367 -23.72 -9.96 -9.59
N ALA A 368 -24.50 -10.60 -10.45
CA ALA A 368 -24.40 -12.05 -10.69
C ALA A 368 -23.02 -12.43 -11.31
N LEU A 369 -22.50 -11.63 -12.26
CA LEU A 369 -21.15 -11.83 -12.79
C LEU A 369 -20.08 -11.67 -11.71
N LEU A 370 -20.21 -10.66 -10.84
CA LEU A 370 -19.28 -10.46 -9.72
C LEU A 370 -19.25 -11.64 -8.75
N ALA A 371 -20.35 -12.39 -8.58
CA ALA A 371 -20.38 -13.61 -7.78
C ALA A 371 -19.56 -14.76 -8.42
N GLY A 372 -19.45 -14.77 -9.75
CA GLY A 372 -18.72 -15.78 -10.52
C GLY A 372 -17.24 -15.45 -10.81
N THR A 373 -16.67 -14.43 -10.18
CA THR A 373 -15.28 -14.00 -10.44
C THR A 373 -14.25 -15.07 -10.09
N LEU A 374 -13.18 -15.15 -10.90
CA LEU A 374 -12.10 -16.11 -10.76
C LEU A 374 -11.05 -15.60 -9.74
N PRO A 375 -10.76 -16.34 -8.65
CA PRO A 375 -9.68 -15.97 -7.72
C PRO A 375 -8.31 -15.95 -8.40
N LEU A 376 -7.40 -15.09 -7.92
CA LEU A 376 -6.04 -14.96 -8.44
C LEU A 376 -5.30 -16.30 -8.50
N SER A 377 -5.38 -17.14 -7.45
CA SER A 377 -4.72 -18.44 -7.43
C SER A 377 -5.20 -19.35 -8.57
N LYS A 378 -6.51 -19.43 -8.78
CA LYS A 378 -7.09 -20.23 -9.87
C LYS A 378 -6.70 -19.70 -11.24
N PHE A 379 -6.72 -18.38 -11.44
CA PHE A 379 -6.32 -17.78 -12.72
C PHE A 379 -4.84 -18.01 -13.00
N LEU A 380 -3.97 -17.87 -11.99
CA LEU A 380 -2.54 -18.19 -12.07
C LEU A 380 -2.30 -19.64 -12.52
N LEU A 381 -2.91 -20.59 -11.83
CA LEU A 381 -2.70 -22.01 -12.09
C LEU A 381 -3.26 -22.44 -13.44
N GLN A 382 -4.44 -21.96 -13.81
CA GLN A 382 -5.01 -22.21 -15.13
C GLN A 382 -4.12 -21.66 -16.26
N GLY A 383 -3.58 -20.43 -16.08
CA GLY A 383 -2.71 -19.82 -17.07
C GLY A 383 -1.36 -20.55 -17.22
N LEU A 384 -0.80 -21.06 -16.13
CA LEU A 384 0.40 -21.89 -16.15
C LEU A 384 0.14 -23.27 -16.77
N ALA A 385 -0.96 -23.93 -16.39
CA ALA A 385 -1.33 -25.24 -16.90
C ALA A 385 -1.59 -25.23 -18.40
N HIS A 386 -2.21 -24.14 -18.91
CA HIS A 386 -2.49 -24.01 -20.35
C HIS A 386 -1.23 -23.90 -21.23
N ARG A 387 -0.10 -23.51 -20.62
CA ARG A 387 1.20 -23.35 -21.29
C ARG A 387 2.13 -24.56 -21.16
N ALA A 388 1.67 -25.62 -20.50
CA ALA A 388 2.47 -26.79 -20.18
C ALA A 388 1.69 -28.10 -20.44
N ASP A 389 2.35 -29.11 -20.99
CA ASP A 389 1.79 -30.45 -21.17
C ASP A 389 1.92 -31.27 -19.88
N LEU A 390 1.07 -31.01 -18.88
CA LEU A 390 1.12 -31.60 -17.56
C LEU A 390 1.12 -33.15 -17.50
N PRO A 391 0.50 -33.89 -18.45
CA PRO A 391 0.63 -35.33 -18.56
C PRO A 391 2.08 -35.80 -18.65
N THR A 392 2.98 -35.07 -19.33
CA THR A 392 4.40 -35.44 -19.52
C THR A 392 5.29 -34.96 -18.37
N ALA A 393 6.45 -35.59 -18.18
CA ALA A 393 7.44 -35.15 -17.20
C ALA A 393 8.05 -33.80 -17.58
N GLU A 394 8.35 -33.62 -18.87
CA GLU A 394 8.88 -32.38 -19.45
C GLU A 394 7.91 -31.21 -19.29
N GLY A 395 6.61 -31.46 -19.53
CA GLY A 395 5.57 -30.46 -19.33
C GLY A 395 5.43 -30.05 -17.86
N ARG A 396 5.49 -30.99 -16.91
CA ARG A 396 5.51 -30.66 -15.48
C ARG A 396 6.76 -29.87 -15.07
N ALA A 397 7.92 -30.20 -15.64
CA ALA A 397 9.14 -29.43 -15.42
C ALA A 397 9.02 -27.99 -15.97
N THR A 398 8.44 -27.83 -17.17
CA THR A 398 8.14 -26.54 -17.77
C THR A 398 7.17 -25.72 -16.91
N PHE A 399 6.11 -26.35 -16.40
CA PHE A 399 5.14 -25.75 -15.49
C PHE A 399 5.82 -25.20 -14.23
N LEU A 400 6.67 -25.98 -13.57
CA LEU A 400 7.43 -25.55 -12.40
C LEU A 400 8.40 -24.43 -12.72
N HIS A 401 9.10 -24.51 -13.85
CA HIS A 401 10.01 -23.46 -14.29
C HIS A 401 9.29 -22.12 -14.47
N GLN A 402 8.08 -22.13 -15.05
CA GLN A 402 7.25 -20.93 -15.22
C GLN A 402 6.63 -20.46 -13.90
N ALA A 403 6.27 -21.38 -12.99
CA ALA A 403 5.71 -21.05 -11.68
C ALA A 403 6.72 -20.38 -10.75
N LYS A 404 8.00 -20.79 -10.79
CA LYS A 404 9.07 -20.34 -9.89
C LYS A 404 9.15 -18.81 -9.75
N PRO A 405 9.30 -17.98 -10.81
CA PRO A 405 9.42 -16.54 -10.68
C PRO A 405 8.16 -15.88 -10.11
N LEU A 406 6.97 -16.45 -10.33
CA LEU A 406 5.70 -15.94 -9.84
C LEU A 406 5.52 -16.24 -8.34
N LEU A 407 5.80 -17.48 -7.92
CA LEU A 407 5.73 -17.88 -6.51
C LEU A 407 6.68 -17.06 -5.63
N ARG A 408 7.86 -16.72 -6.13
CA ARG A 408 8.85 -15.89 -5.41
C ARG A 408 8.38 -14.47 -5.16
N GLN A 409 7.48 -13.94 -5.98
CA GLN A 409 6.94 -12.59 -5.83
C GLN A 409 5.85 -12.52 -4.76
N ILE A 410 5.17 -13.62 -4.43
CA ILE A 410 4.04 -13.62 -3.49
C ILE A 410 4.55 -13.35 -2.07
N LYS A 411 4.18 -12.19 -1.51
CA LYS A 411 4.50 -11.80 -0.13
C LYS A 411 3.48 -12.29 0.88
N ALA A 412 2.23 -12.53 0.48
CA ALA A 412 1.17 -13.11 1.30
C ALA A 412 1.52 -14.56 1.63
N ASN A 413 2.06 -14.81 2.82
CA ASN A 413 2.66 -16.10 3.20
C ASN A 413 1.64 -17.23 3.23
N ALA A 414 0.45 -17.01 3.82
CA ALA A 414 -0.58 -18.04 3.88
C ALA A 414 -1.10 -18.39 2.47
N LEU A 415 -1.35 -17.38 1.63
CA LEU A 415 -1.75 -17.59 0.24
C LEU A 415 -0.67 -18.33 -0.55
N ARG A 416 0.60 -17.93 -0.39
CA ARG A 416 1.74 -18.60 -1.07
C ARG A 416 1.82 -20.09 -0.73
N MET A 417 1.68 -20.45 0.55
CA MET A 417 1.67 -21.85 0.98
C MET A 417 0.54 -22.65 0.32
N GLN A 418 -0.66 -22.08 0.21
CA GLN A 418 -1.77 -22.75 -0.45
C GLN A 418 -1.49 -22.97 -1.94
N ILE A 419 -1.01 -21.91 -2.64
CA ILE A 419 -0.67 -22.01 -4.06
C ILE A 419 0.47 -23.02 -4.29
N VAL A 420 1.49 -23.07 -3.42
CA VAL A 420 2.58 -24.07 -3.50
C VAL A 420 2.03 -25.49 -3.38
N ARG A 421 1.06 -25.74 -2.51
CA ARG A 421 0.41 -27.06 -2.40
C ARG A 421 -0.33 -27.45 -3.68
N GLU A 422 -1.10 -26.52 -4.26
CA GLU A 422 -1.79 -26.75 -5.53
C GLU A 422 -0.80 -26.97 -6.69
N VAL A 423 0.31 -26.21 -6.74
CA VAL A 423 1.41 -26.41 -7.71
C VAL A 423 2.07 -27.78 -7.54
N ALA A 424 2.32 -28.21 -6.29
CA ALA A 424 2.92 -29.50 -5.98
C ALA A 424 2.03 -30.67 -6.42
N GLU A 425 0.72 -30.57 -6.19
CA GLU A 425 -0.26 -31.54 -6.66
C GLU A 425 -0.26 -31.65 -8.18
N MET A 426 -0.33 -30.52 -8.89
CA MET A 426 -0.31 -30.46 -10.36
C MET A 426 1.01 -30.98 -10.96
N ALA A 427 2.14 -30.71 -10.30
CA ALA A 427 3.47 -31.17 -10.69
C ALA A 427 3.74 -32.64 -10.28
N ARG A 428 2.87 -33.24 -9.46
CA ARG A 428 3.04 -34.59 -8.84
C ARG A 428 4.34 -34.69 -8.03
N MET A 429 4.59 -33.67 -7.19
CA MET A 429 5.75 -33.58 -6.32
C MET A 429 5.31 -33.31 -4.87
N ALA A 430 6.22 -33.49 -3.92
CA ALA A 430 5.97 -33.07 -2.54
C ALA A 430 6.10 -31.52 -2.42
N PRO A 431 5.29 -30.84 -1.58
CA PRO A 431 5.35 -29.39 -1.42
C PRO A 431 6.75 -28.86 -1.04
N ASP A 432 7.48 -29.58 -0.18
CA ASP A 432 8.84 -29.24 0.25
C ASP A 432 9.87 -29.35 -0.90
N GLU A 433 9.65 -30.24 -1.87
CA GLU A 433 10.47 -30.32 -3.09
C GLU A 433 10.22 -29.11 -3.99
N VAL A 434 8.96 -28.68 -4.13
CA VAL A 434 8.60 -27.48 -4.89
C VAL A 434 9.18 -26.23 -4.22
N GLU A 435 9.11 -26.13 -2.88
CA GLU A 435 9.72 -25.01 -2.14
C GLU A 435 11.23 -24.94 -2.39
N ARG A 436 11.94 -26.07 -2.34
CA ARG A 436 13.39 -26.13 -2.62
C ARG A 436 13.72 -25.76 -4.07
N LEU A 437 13.00 -26.32 -5.05
CA LEU A 437 13.22 -26.06 -6.47
C LEU A 437 12.90 -24.60 -6.84
N CYS A 438 11.86 -24.03 -6.23
CA CYS A 438 11.48 -22.64 -6.43
C CYS A 438 12.32 -21.68 -5.61
N GLU A 439 13.26 -22.16 -4.76
CA GLU A 439 14.11 -21.34 -3.89
C GLU A 439 13.25 -20.39 -3.02
N LEU A 440 12.13 -20.90 -2.53
CA LEU A 440 11.29 -20.19 -1.58
C LEU A 440 11.99 -20.25 -0.22
N ILE A 441 12.08 -19.12 0.48
CA ILE A 441 12.60 -19.11 1.86
C ILE A 441 11.67 -20.02 2.67
N PRO A 442 12.20 -21.09 3.31
CA PRO A 442 11.36 -21.97 4.12
C PRO A 442 10.69 -21.10 5.19
N LEU A 443 9.36 -21.10 5.21
CA LEU A 443 8.65 -20.71 6.42
C LEU A 443 9.13 -21.72 7.46
N ALA A 444 9.86 -21.24 8.47
CA ALA A 444 10.37 -22.10 9.54
C ALA A 444 9.24 -23.04 9.93
N SER A 445 9.40 -24.32 9.58
CA SER A 445 8.42 -25.33 9.92
C SER A 445 8.43 -25.40 11.44
N LYS A 446 7.40 -24.85 12.07
CA LYS A 446 7.06 -25.23 13.43
C LYS A 446 6.71 -26.70 13.34
N THR A 447 7.69 -27.57 13.58
CA THR A 447 7.44 -28.97 13.92
C THR A 447 6.34 -28.95 14.97
N GLN A 448 5.17 -29.48 14.63
CA GLN A 448 4.10 -29.68 15.59
C GLN A 448 4.65 -30.55 16.73
N PRO A 449 4.58 -30.10 17.99
CA PRO A 449 4.85 -30.98 19.11
C PRO A 449 3.77 -32.07 19.11
N PRO A 450 4.08 -33.33 19.54
CA PRO A 450 3.09 -34.37 19.69
C PRO A 450 1.98 -33.89 20.64
N GLU A 451 0.73 -34.14 20.27
CA GLU A 451 -0.46 -33.86 21.06
C GLU A 451 -0.34 -34.48 22.45
N GLY A 452 -0.36 -33.67 23.46
CA GLY A 452 -0.50 -34.12 24.84
C GLY A 452 0.36 -33.43 25.85
N ARG A 453 0.06 -32.16 26.12
CA ARG A 453 0.23 -31.37 27.37
C ARG A 453 0.07 -29.89 27.01
N SER A 454 -0.80 -29.17 27.74
CA SER A 454 -0.92 -27.70 27.60
C SER A 454 0.48 -27.07 27.62
N PRO A 455 0.90 -26.34 26.57
CA PRO A 455 2.25 -25.80 26.51
C PRO A 455 2.42 -24.75 27.62
N ARG A 456 3.41 -24.94 28.47
CA ARG A 456 3.99 -23.82 29.21
C ARG A 456 4.41 -22.78 28.17
N PRO A 457 4.13 -21.47 28.37
CA PRO A 457 4.57 -20.45 27.45
C PRO A 457 6.08 -20.57 27.25
N LEU A 458 6.49 -20.81 25.99
CA LEU A 458 7.90 -20.83 25.62
C LEU A 458 8.52 -19.48 26.00
N PRO A 459 9.72 -19.46 26.60
CA PRO A 459 10.40 -18.22 26.93
C PRO A 459 10.57 -17.39 25.64
N GLN A 460 10.13 -16.13 25.66
CA GLN A 460 10.26 -15.24 24.52
C GLN A 460 11.75 -15.09 24.16
N PRO A 461 12.11 -14.93 22.85
CA PRO A 461 13.47 -14.61 22.44
C PRO A 461 13.99 -13.39 23.20
N LEU A 462 15.25 -13.43 23.62
CA LEU A 462 15.85 -12.33 24.39
C LEU A 462 15.85 -11.01 23.62
N SER A 463 16.02 -11.08 22.29
CA SER A 463 15.87 -9.95 21.36
C SER A 463 14.49 -9.29 21.47
N ARG A 464 13.42 -10.09 21.45
CA ARG A 464 12.04 -9.58 21.57
C ARG A 464 11.75 -8.99 22.95
N ARG A 465 12.33 -9.58 24.00
CA ARG A 465 12.22 -9.05 25.36
C ARG A 465 12.92 -7.70 25.50
N LEU A 466 14.13 -7.54 24.96
CA LEU A 466 14.85 -6.26 24.94
C LEU A 466 14.09 -5.19 24.15
N LEU A 467 13.59 -5.53 22.95
CA LEU A 467 12.77 -4.61 22.16
C LEU A 467 11.55 -4.13 22.94
N ARG A 468 10.84 -5.03 23.63
CA ARG A 468 9.67 -4.66 24.44
C ARG A 468 10.02 -3.72 25.58
N ILE A 469 11.14 -3.96 26.28
CA ILE A 469 11.60 -3.09 27.36
C ILE A 469 11.98 -1.70 26.84
N LEU A 470 12.75 -1.63 25.74
CA LEU A 470 13.26 -0.37 25.18
C LEU A 470 12.17 0.44 24.48
N LEU A 471 11.25 -0.21 23.75
CA LEU A 471 10.10 0.48 23.14
C LEU A 471 9.11 0.98 24.18
N GLY A 472 8.92 0.22 25.29
CA GLY A 472 8.08 0.66 26.41
C GLY A 472 8.71 1.78 27.23
N ASN A 473 10.04 1.81 27.34
CA ASN A 473 10.82 2.74 28.15
C ASN A 473 12.03 3.27 27.39
N PRO A 474 11.86 4.16 26.38
CA PRO A 474 12.94 4.64 25.51
C PRO A 474 14.12 5.27 26.26
N GLY A 475 13.87 5.90 27.40
CA GLY A 475 14.90 6.52 28.24
C GLY A 475 15.94 5.54 28.81
N LEU A 476 15.63 4.24 28.85
CA LEU A 476 16.57 3.22 29.33
C LEU A 476 17.75 2.97 28.37
N ALA A 477 17.67 3.41 27.13
CA ALA A 477 18.77 3.27 26.18
C ALA A 477 20.07 3.99 26.63
N VAL A 478 19.94 5.04 27.45
CA VAL A 478 21.09 5.75 28.02
C VAL A 478 21.79 4.93 29.12
N ALA A 479 21.07 4.02 29.75
CA ALA A 479 21.63 3.16 30.81
C ALA A 479 22.41 1.95 30.28
N ILE A 480 22.34 1.68 28.96
CA ILE A 480 23.08 0.58 28.30
C ILE A 480 24.56 0.96 28.21
N SER A 481 25.45 0.14 28.78
CA SER A 481 26.90 0.36 28.70
C SER A 481 27.46 0.06 27.29
N GLU A 482 28.69 0.51 26.99
CA GLU A 482 29.34 0.21 25.72
C GLU A 482 29.61 -1.31 25.55
N ASP A 483 29.93 -2.01 26.65
CA ASP A 483 30.08 -3.48 26.64
C ASP A 483 28.77 -4.18 26.27
N GLN A 484 27.66 -3.72 26.85
CA GLN A 484 26.33 -4.23 26.50
C GLN A 484 25.94 -3.89 25.05
N ARG A 485 26.30 -2.69 24.55
CA ARG A 485 26.07 -2.32 23.15
C ARG A 485 26.87 -3.22 22.20
N THR A 486 28.14 -3.48 22.50
CA THR A 486 29.01 -4.38 21.72
C THR A 486 28.47 -5.83 21.74
N LEU A 487 27.83 -6.26 22.85
CA LEU A 487 27.20 -7.56 22.93
C LEU A 487 26.07 -7.73 21.90
N LEU A 488 25.37 -6.67 21.55
CA LEU A 488 24.29 -6.71 20.55
C LEU A 488 24.81 -6.96 19.12
N ASP A 489 26.05 -6.66 18.82
CA ASP A 489 26.65 -6.89 17.50
C ASP A 489 27.10 -8.36 17.31
N SER A 490 27.04 -9.17 18.37
CA SER A 490 27.53 -10.56 18.34
C SER A 490 26.60 -11.55 17.65
N ASP A 491 25.34 -11.18 17.41
CA ASP A 491 24.31 -12.06 16.83
C ASP A 491 23.36 -11.26 15.92
N SER A 492 23.13 -11.77 14.72
CA SER A 492 22.22 -11.16 13.75
C SER A 492 20.77 -11.05 14.24
N GLU A 493 20.34 -11.91 15.18
CA GLU A 493 19.02 -11.81 15.81
C GLU A 493 18.89 -10.58 16.73
N LEU A 494 19.99 -9.99 17.16
CA LEU A 494 20.03 -8.80 17.99
C LEU A 494 20.14 -7.49 17.19
N ALA A 495 20.36 -7.57 15.88
CA ALA A 495 20.51 -6.40 15.01
C ALA A 495 19.34 -5.40 15.14
N PRO A 496 18.06 -5.80 15.26
CA PRO A 496 16.97 -4.85 15.50
C PRO A 496 17.10 -4.10 16.85
N VAL A 497 17.67 -4.77 17.88
CA VAL A 497 17.90 -4.14 19.19
C VAL A 497 19.03 -3.13 19.10
N ALA A 498 20.12 -3.48 18.40
CA ALA A 498 21.26 -2.60 18.17
C ALA A 498 20.84 -1.33 17.45
N ASP A 499 20.12 -1.46 16.33
CA ASP A 499 19.56 -0.35 15.54
C ASP A 499 18.68 0.57 16.41
N LEU A 500 17.81 -0.01 17.24
CA LEU A 500 16.94 0.73 18.14
C LEU A 500 17.73 1.50 19.21
N VAL A 501 18.74 0.89 19.82
CA VAL A 501 19.59 1.53 20.83
C VAL A 501 20.34 2.72 20.25
N ASP A 502 20.93 2.57 19.05
CA ASP A 502 21.67 3.64 18.38
C ASP A 502 20.74 4.81 18.03
N LEU A 503 19.54 4.50 17.54
CA LEU A 503 18.53 5.50 17.22
C LEU A 503 18.05 6.24 18.48
N LEU A 504 17.79 5.52 19.59
CA LEU A 504 17.36 6.12 20.84
C LEU A 504 18.45 7.00 21.48
N ARG A 505 19.72 6.64 21.32
CA ARG A 505 20.85 7.46 21.78
C ARG A 505 21.06 8.71 20.92
N ALA A 506 20.82 8.60 19.60
CA ALA A 506 20.94 9.71 18.67
C ALA A 506 19.76 10.69 18.76
N SER A 507 18.56 10.18 19.02
CA SER A 507 17.33 10.97 19.10
C SER A 507 16.89 11.13 20.56
N LYS A 508 16.65 12.37 21.03
CA LYS A 508 16.04 12.63 22.34
C LYS A 508 14.54 12.27 22.35
N THR A 509 14.16 11.15 21.77
CA THR A 509 12.75 10.78 21.51
C THR A 509 12.16 10.20 22.80
N ALA A 510 11.16 10.88 23.38
CA ALA A 510 10.58 10.52 24.68
C ALA A 510 9.25 9.73 24.57
N SER A 511 8.64 9.63 23.37
CA SER A 511 7.34 8.95 23.20
C SER A 511 7.38 7.80 22.21
N LEU A 512 6.60 6.74 22.47
CA LEU A 512 6.46 5.59 21.58
C LEU A 512 6.00 5.99 20.18
N ALA A 513 5.06 6.93 20.07
CA ALA A 513 4.56 7.41 18.78
C ALA A 513 5.65 8.10 17.97
N ALA A 514 6.47 8.98 18.59
CA ALA A 514 7.57 9.65 17.92
C ALA A 514 8.67 8.66 17.48
N LEU A 515 8.88 7.59 18.27
CA LEU A 515 9.82 6.54 17.94
C LEU A 515 9.38 5.73 16.70
N PHE A 516 8.12 5.37 16.58
CA PHE A 516 7.60 4.68 15.41
C PHE A 516 7.70 5.53 14.13
N GLU A 517 7.48 6.84 14.25
CA GLU A 517 7.69 7.71 13.09
C GLU A 517 9.19 7.86 12.73
N ALA A 518 10.09 7.83 13.73
CA ALA A 518 11.54 7.87 13.49
C ALA A 518 12.07 6.56 12.86
N THR A 519 11.44 5.43 13.16
CA THR A 519 11.83 4.10 12.64
C THR A 519 11.08 3.68 11.39
N ARG A 520 10.18 4.51 10.84
CA ARG A 520 9.32 4.19 9.70
C ARG A 520 10.06 3.66 8.47
N ASP A 521 11.24 4.22 8.19
CA ASP A 521 12.07 3.85 7.04
C ASP A 521 13.16 2.81 7.40
N SER A 522 13.22 2.34 8.67
CA SER A 522 14.13 1.29 9.09
C SER A 522 13.74 -0.06 8.46
N VAL A 523 14.73 -0.87 8.14
CA VAL A 523 14.52 -2.26 7.69
C VAL A 523 13.80 -3.11 8.76
N TYR A 524 13.81 -2.67 10.01
CA TYR A 524 13.20 -3.31 11.16
C TYR A 524 11.86 -2.70 11.59
N ALA A 525 11.31 -1.73 10.84
CA ALA A 525 10.07 -1.02 11.19
C ALA A 525 8.92 -1.97 11.59
N ARG A 526 8.69 -3.03 10.83
CA ARG A 526 7.66 -4.04 11.13
C ARG A 526 7.88 -4.76 12.45
N VAL A 527 9.15 -5.05 12.80
CA VAL A 527 9.48 -5.73 14.05
C VAL A 527 9.15 -4.83 15.23
N TYR A 528 9.43 -3.54 15.11
CA TYR A 528 9.11 -2.55 16.15
C TYR A 528 7.60 -2.35 16.30
N GLU A 529 6.88 -2.28 15.20
CA GLU A 529 5.41 -2.17 15.15
C GLU A 529 4.73 -3.38 15.81
N ASP A 530 5.15 -4.60 15.49
CA ASP A 530 4.62 -5.85 16.06
C ASP A 530 4.80 -5.89 17.59
N VAL A 531 6.00 -5.52 18.07
CA VAL A 531 6.31 -5.46 19.51
C VAL A 531 5.53 -4.33 20.19
N GLY A 532 5.34 -3.20 19.51
CA GLY A 532 4.52 -2.08 20.01
C GLY A 532 3.06 -2.48 20.27
N GLY A 533 2.49 -3.31 19.40
CA GLY A 533 1.15 -3.88 19.62
C GLY A 533 1.06 -4.71 20.90
N GLU A 534 2.09 -5.52 21.22
CA GLU A 534 2.16 -6.30 22.47
C GLU A 534 2.23 -5.42 23.72
N ILE A 535 2.95 -4.28 23.62
CA ILE A 535 3.09 -3.32 24.73
C ILE A 535 1.72 -2.70 25.10
N LEU A 536 0.85 -2.48 24.10
CA LEU A 536 -0.50 -1.97 24.35
C LEU A 536 -1.42 -2.99 25.00
N ALA A 537 -1.21 -4.28 24.70
CA ALA A 537 -1.98 -5.38 25.28
C ALA A 537 -1.59 -5.69 26.73
N ALA A 538 -0.35 -5.36 27.15
CA ALA A 538 0.16 -5.63 28.46
C ALA A 538 -0.03 -4.41 29.40
N ALA A 539 -0.74 -4.58 30.52
CA ALA A 539 -0.69 -3.63 31.63
C ALA A 539 0.70 -3.73 32.29
N GLY A 540 1.66 -2.89 31.87
CA GLY A 540 3.04 -2.94 32.36
C GLY A 540 3.24 -2.15 33.62
N ASN A 541 4.09 -2.67 34.52
CA ASN A 541 4.59 -1.98 35.69
C ASN A 541 5.99 -1.44 35.35
N ASP A 542 6.13 -0.12 35.20
CA ASP A 542 7.36 0.53 34.70
C ASP A 542 8.52 0.48 35.75
N ASP A 543 8.21 0.23 37.02
CA ASP A 543 9.20 0.28 38.14
C ASP A 543 10.27 -0.84 38.07
N ALA A 544 10.04 -1.93 37.33
CA ALA A 544 10.97 -3.05 37.23
C ALA A 544 11.78 -3.06 35.90
N ALA A 545 11.53 -2.12 35.01
CA ALA A 545 12.05 -2.17 33.63
C ALA A 545 13.59 -2.13 33.54
N LEU A 546 14.26 -1.37 34.40
CA LEU A 546 15.73 -1.32 34.46
C LEU A 546 16.33 -2.64 34.96
N ALA A 547 15.71 -3.26 35.94
CA ALA A 547 16.14 -4.56 36.47
C ALA A 547 15.95 -5.65 35.42
N ASP A 548 14.83 -5.63 34.69
CA ASP A 548 14.53 -6.53 33.58
C ASP A 548 15.50 -6.36 32.41
N LEU A 549 15.89 -5.12 32.08
CA LEU A 549 16.90 -4.80 31.07
C LEU A 549 18.25 -5.45 31.45
N ASN A 550 18.75 -5.16 32.64
CA ASN A 550 20.02 -5.69 33.12
C ASN A 550 20.00 -7.22 33.23
N GLY A 551 18.92 -7.80 33.74
CA GLY A 551 18.74 -9.25 33.81
C GLY A 551 18.73 -9.92 32.42
N THR A 552 18.16 -9.24 31.41
CA THR A 552 18.15 -9.75 30.02
C THR A 552 19.55 -9.69 29.39
N PHE A 553 20.31 -8.61 29.62
CA PHE A 553 21.70 -8.53 29.18
C PHE A 553 22.61 -9.58 29.86
N ALA A 554 22.42 -9.82 31.15
CA ALA A 554 23.15 -10.88 31.85
C ALA A 554 22.86 -12.28 31.26
N GLN A 555 21.62 -12.55 30.85
CA GLN A 555 21.27 -13.80 30.15
C GLN A 555 21.90 -13.88 28.77
N LEU A 556 22.00 -12.77 28.02
CA LEU A 556 22.69 -12.74 26.72
C LEU A 556 24.19 -13.00 26.87
N GLU A 557 24.84 -12.37 27.85
CA GLU A 557 26.25 -12.58 28.13
C GLU A 557 26.53 -14.05 28.50
N LEU A 558 25.70 -14.63 29.38
CA LEU A 558 25.81 -16.03 29.76
C LEU A 558 25.70 -16.96 28.54
N ARG A 559 24.73 -16.75 27.66
CA ARG A 559 24.57 -17.56 26.43
C ARG A 559 25.79 -17.46 25.52
N ARG A 560 26.33 -16.23 25.34
CA ARG A 560 27.53 -16.02 24.54
C ARG A 560 28.72 -16.78 25.10
N VAL A 561 28.95 -16.68 26.41
CA VAL A 561 30.07 -17.34 27.10
C VAL A 561 29.91 -18.86 27.06
N GLU A 562 28.67 -19.39 27.21
CA GLU A 562 28.39 -20.82 27.09
C GLU A 562 28.65 -21.34 25.66
N SER A 563 28.23 -20.58 24.63
CA SER A 563 28.47 -20.94 23.24
C SER A 563 29.97 -20.96 22.90
N GLU A 564 30.73 -19.97 23.38
CA GLU A 564 32.17 -19.89 23.14
C GLU A 564 32.91 -20.98 23.92
N TYR A 565 32.51 -21.27 25.15
CA TYR A 565 33.02 -22.39 25.94
C TYR A 565 32.77 -23.74 25.23
N ALA A 566 31.57 -23.99 24.74
CA ALA A 566 31.22 -25.22 24.02
C ALA A 566 32.05 -25.36 22.74
N ARG A 567 32.24 -24.27 21.98
CA ARG A 567 33.07 -24.24 20.77
C ARG A 567 34.52 -24.63 21.08
N LEU A 568 35.15 -23.97 22.06
CA LEU A 568 36.53 -24.25 22.45
C LEU A 568 36.72 -25.66 23.06
N SER A 569 35.68 -26.17 23.74
CA SER A 569 35.68 -27.56 24.26
C SER A 569 35.63 -28.62 23.18
N THR A 570 34.99 -28.32 22.03
CA THR A 570 34.83 -29.29 20.92
C THR A 570 35.94 -29.23 19.90
N THR A 571 36.53 -28.05 19.63
CA THR A 571 37.65 -27.89 18.66
C THR A 571 38.99 -28.30 19.22
N GLY A 572 39.11 -28.49 20.54
CA GLY A 572 40.41 -28.76 21.21
C GLY A 572 41.26 -27.48 21.31
N VAL A 573 42.07 -27.38 22.33
CA VAL A 573 42.94 -26.21 22.60
C VAL A 573 44.32 -26.45 21.96
N GLY A 574 44.54 -25.86 20.79
CA GLY A 574 45.74 -26.16 19.98
C GLY A 574 46.99 -25.37 20.37
N ASP A 575 46.88 -24.13 20.81
CA ASP A 575 48.01 -23.25 21.14
C ASP A 575 47.90 -22.61 22.55
N GLU A 576 48.93 -21.91 22.96
CA GLU A 576 49.00 -21.28 24.29
C GLU A 576 47.98 -20.12 24.46
N HIS A 577 47.71 -19.42 23.38
CA HIS A 577 46.72 -18.33 23.38
C HIS A 577 45.29 -18.87 23.55
N GLU A 578 44.93 -19.96 22.89
CA GLU A 578 43.65 -20.63 23.04
C GLU A 578 43.45 -21.22 24.45
N ARG A 579 44.55 -21.70 25.07
CA ARG A 579 44.50 -22.18 26.47
C ARG A 579 44.21 -21.07 27.46
N LEU A 580 44.87 -19.94 27.34
CA LEU A 580 44.62 -18.78 28.18
C LEU A 580 43.16 -18.27 28.01
N ARG A 581 42.68 -18.21 26.77
CA ARG A 581 41.30 -17.83 26.47
C ARG A 581 40.27 -18.82 27.03
N PHE A 582 40.52 -20.11 26.95
CA PHE A 582 39.65 -21.13 27.53
C PHE A 582 39.61 -21.01 29.06
N GLN A 583 40.73 -20.72 29.74
CA GLN A 583 40.76 -20.50 31.17
C GLN A 583 39.96 -19.24 31.57
N GLU A 584 40.12 -18.17 30.84
CA GLU A 584 39.38 -16.93 31.04
C GLU A 584 37.88 -17.11 30.88
N ILE A 585 37.42 -17.77 29.80
CA ILE A 585 36.02 -18.10 29.54
C ILE A 585 35.46 -19.03 30.59
N SER A 586 36.23 -20.04 31.03
CA SER A 586 35.82 -20.94 32.10
C SER A 586 35.60 -20.21 33.45
N ARG A 587 36.49 -19.28 33.80
CA ARG A 587 36.36 -18.43 34.96
C ARG A 587 35.12 -17.52 34.84
N ARG A 588 34.94 -16.87 33.69
CA ARG A 588 33.81 -15.96 33.46
C ARG A 588 32.47 -16.71 33.52
N LEU A 589 32.43 -17.93 32.96
CA LEU A 589 31.24 -18.80 33.01
C LEU A 589 30.87 -19.17 34.47
N ALA A 590 31.88 -19.47 35.31
CA ALA A 590 31.67 -19.78 36.71
C ALA A 590 31.14 -18.57 37.49
N GLU A 591 31.67 -17.38 37.24
CA GLU A 591 31.21 -16.10 37.82
C GLU A 591 29.75 -15.81 37.47
N LEU A 592 29.37 -15.91 36.16
CA LEU A 592 28.03 -15.65 35.70
C LEU A 592 27.03 -16.68 36.22
N LYS A 593 27.38 -17.95 36.31
CA LYS A 593 26.51 -19.00 36.91
C LYS A 593 26.37 -18.84 38.39
N GLY A 594 27.43 -18.42 39.10
CA GLY A 594 27.37 -18.09 40.53
C GLY A 594 26.43 -16.92 40.84
N ALA A 595 26.48 -15.85 40.01
CA ALA A 595 25.59 -14.71 40.12
C ALA A 595 24.12 -15.05 39.77
N ALA A 596 23.89 -16.03 38.90
CA ALA A 596 22.57 -16.53 38.52
C ALA A 596 21.96 -17.56 39.49
N GLY A 597 22.64 -17.89 40.60
CA GLY A 597 22.18 -18.86 41.61
C GLY A 597 22.20 -20.33 41.15
N VAL A 598 22.92 -20.63 40.04
CA VAL A 598 23.05 -21.99 39.54
C VAL A 598 24.28 -22.67 40.19
N ILE A 599 24.04 -23.73 40.97
CA ILE A 599 25.12 -24.51 41.60
C ILE A 599 25.94 -25.21 40.51
N VAL A 600 27.16 -24.74 40.28
CA VAL A 600 28.12 -25.39 39.36
C VAL A 600 28.82 -26.51 40.10
N ARG A 601 28.61 -27.78 39.69
CA ARG A 601 29.49 -28.89 40.08
C ARG A 601 30.78 -28.78 39.27
N PRO A 602 31.97 -28.81 39.89
CA PRO A 602 33.23 -28.80 39.14
C PRO A 602 33.32 -30.07 38.26
N PRO A 603 33.92 -29.98 37.05
CA PRO A 603 34.22 -31.16 36.26
C PRO A 603 35.23 -32.04 36.98
N LEU A 604 34.98 -33.39 36.99
CA LEU A 604 35.86 -34.40 37.51
C LEU A 604 37.15 -34.50 36.70
#